data_872e03055ada052325ba0e64dbcabda5
#
_entry.id   872e03055ada052325ba0e64dbcabda5
#
_cell.length_a   1.000
_cell.length_b   1.000
_cell.length_c   1.000
_cell.angle_alpha   90.00
_cell.angle_beta   90.00
_cell.angle_gamma   90.00
#
_symmetry.space_group_name_H-M   'P 1'
#
loop_
_entity.id
_entity.type
_entity.pdbx_description
1 polymer ?
#
loop_
_entity_poly.entity_id
_entity_poly.type
_entity_poly.pdbx_seq_one_letter_code
_entity_poly.pdbx_strand_id
1 'polypeptide(L)' 'MKEQLETVIGMMVDRGILLEEAVTDFEKKFIKRALEQTAGNQCRAAKVLGIHRNTLSRKIGEYKLNAVGRRKA' A
#
# COMPACT_ATOMS: atom_id res chain seq x y z
N MET A 1 -5.00 -6.38 -15.67
CA MET A 1 -5.21 -6.08 -14.25
C MET A 1 -6.58 -6.47 -13.74
N LYS A 2 -7.61 -6.19 -14.51
CA LYS A 2 -8.98 -6.44 -14.06
C LYS A 2 -9.23 -7.90 -13.72
N GLU A 3 -8.85 -8.80 -14.62
CA GLU A 3 -9.08 -10.24 -14.44
C GLU A 3 -8.25 -10.79 -13.28
N GLN A 4 -7.00 -10.39 -13.18
CA GLN A 4 -6.14 -10.85 -12.09
C GLN A 4 -6.67 -10.37 -10.75
N LEU A 5 -7.14 -9.14 -10.69
CA LEU A 5 -7.70 -8.59 -9.45
C LEU A 5 -8.96 -9.32 -9.06
N GLU A 6 -9.83 -9.59 -10.01
CA GLU A 6 -11.07 -10.33 -9.74
C GLU A 6 -10.78 -11.73 -9.23
N THR A 7 -9.77 -12.38 -9.79
CA THR A 7 -9.36 -13.72 -9.34
C THR A 7 -8.90 -13.68 -7.88
N VAL A 8 -8.05 -12.72 -7.55
CA VAL A 8 -7.55 -12.58 -6.18
C VAL A 8 -8.69 -12.28 -5.21
N ILE A 9 -9.59 -11.38 -5.59
CA ILE A 9 -10.74 -11.03 -4.76
C ILE A 9 -11.61 -12.27 -4.50
N GLY A 10 -11.86 -13.06 -5.54
CA GLY A 10 -12.62 -14.29 -5.38
C GLY A 10 -11.99 -15.24 -4.38
N MET A 11 -10.68 -15.41 -4.46
CA MET A 11 -9.96 -16.27 -3.53
C MET A 11 -10.06 -15.75 -2.10
N MET A 12 -9.97 -14.44 -1.93
CA MET A 12 -10.05 -13.83 -0.60
C MET A 12 -11.44 -14.01 0.01
N VAL A 13 -12.48 -13.78 -0.78
CA VAL A 13 -13.86 -13.95 -0.33
C VAL A 13 -14.11 -15.41 0.06
N ASP A 14 -13.64 -16.34 -0.76
CA ASP A 14 -13.81 -17.76 -0.51
C ASP A 14 -13.12 -18.22 0.77
N ARG A 15 -12.03 -17.57 1.14
CA ARG A 15 -11.31 -17.89 2.38
C ARG A 15 -11.88 -17.18 3.60
N GLY A 16 -12.94 -16.38 3.43
CA GLY A 16 -13.58 -15.70 4.54
C GLY A 16 -12.84 -14.46 5.02
N ILE A 17 -12.02 -13.86 4.18
CA ILE A 17 -11.34 -12.61 4.54
C ILE A 17 -12.37 -11.50 4.58
N LEU A 18 -12.41 -10.75 5.68
CA LEU A 18 -13.37 -9.67 5.85
C LEU A 18 -13.00 -8.48 4.97
N LEU A 19 -14.01 -7.75 4.52
CA LEU A 19 -13.79 -6.57 3.68
C LEU A 19 -12.80 -5.60 4.31
N GLU A 20 -12.96 -5.33 5.59
CA GLU A 20 -12.10 -4.40 6.31
C GLU A 20 -10.64 -4.83 6.28
N GLU A 21 -10.42 -6.12 6.47
CA GLU A 21 -9.06 -6.69 6.41
C GLU A 21 -8.49 -6.59 5.02
N ALA A 22 -9.31 -6.87 4.01
CA ALA A 22 -8.86 -6.83 2.62
C ALA A 22 -8.45 -5.43 2.21
N VAL A 23 -9.25 -4.42 2.58
CA VAL A 23 -8.97 -3.02 2.25
C VAL A 23 -7.68 -2.56 2.92
N THR A 24 -7.52 -2.89 4.20
CA THR A 24 -6.33 -2.52 4.95
C THR A 24 -5.08 -3.15 4.34
N ASP A 25 -5.14 -4.42 4.04
CA ASP A 25 -4.01 -5.14 3.48
C ASP A 25 -3.64 -4.62 2.09
N PHE A 26 -4.65 -4.37 1.25
CA PHE A 26 -4.45 -3.81 -0.07
C PHE A 26 -3.78 -2.44 -0.01
N GLU A 27 -4.31 -1.57 0.85
CA GLU A 27 -3.78 -0.20 1.01
C GLU A 27 -2.33 -0.24 1.47
N LYS A 28 -2.04 -1.09 2.44
CA LYS A 28 -0.69 -1.24 2.99
C LYS A 28 0.30 -1.66 1.90
N LYS A 29 -0.06 -2.66 1.10
CA LYS A 29 0.79 -3.17 0.02
C LYS A 29 0.94 -2.16 -1.11
N PHE A 30 -0.13 -1.43 -1.40
CA PHE A 30 -0.13 -0.42 -2.44
C PHE A 30 0.84 0.71 -2.09
N ILE A 31 0.75 1.19 -0.86
CA ILE A 31 1.64 2.24 -0.36
C ILE A 31 3.08 1.76 -0.32
N LYS A 32 3.29 0.54 0.17
CA LYS A 32 4.61 -0.06 0.21
C LYS A 32 5.26 -0.06 -1.17
N ARG A 33 4.50 -0.46 -2.19
CA ARG A 33 5.01 -0.52 -3.55
C ARG A 33 5.40 0.87 -4.06
N ALA A 34 4.58 1.89 -3.79
CA ALA A 34 4.89 3.25 -4.20
C ALA A 34 6.15 3.76 -3.51
N LEU A 35 6.34 3.43 -2.23
CA LEU A 35 7.54 3.82 -1.51
C LEU A 35 8.78 3.12 -2.07
N GLU A 36 8.66 1.85 -2.42
CA GLU A 36 9.77 1.12 -3.04
C GLU A 36 10.18 1.75 -4.37
N GLN A 37 9.20 2.12 -5.19
CA GLN A 37 9.46 2.72 -6.49
C GLN A 37 10.10 4.11 -6.39
N THR A 38 9.88 4.79 -5.29
CA THR A 38 10.44 6.13 -5.09
C THR A 38 11.59 6.14 -4.09
N ALA A 39 12.13 4.98 -3.75
CA ALA A 39 13.25 4.82 -2.81
C ALA A 39 12.98 5.50 -1.47
N GLY A 40 11.73 5.42 -1.00
CA GLY A 40 11.33 5.99 0.28
C GLY A 40 11.01 7.47 0.24
N ASN A 41 11.01 8.09 -0.93
CA ASN A 41 10.70 9.52 -1.06
C ASN A 41 9.19 9.72 -0.90
N GLN A 42 8.77 10.21 0.27
CA GLN A 42 7.36 10.35 0.61
C GLN A 42 6.64 11.38 -0.25
N CYS A 43 7.31 12.47 -0.61
CA CYS A 43 6.70 13.48 -1.48
C CYS A 43 6.36 12.89 -2.84
N ARG A 44 7.28 12.16 -3.43
CA ARG A 44 7.06 11.53 -4.74
C ARG A 44 6.06 10.40 -4.65
N ALA A 45 6.13 9.60 -3.59
CA ALA A 45 5.19 8.51 -3.39
C ALA A 45 3.75 9.04 -3.27
N ALA A 46 3.57 10.15 -2.54
CA ALA A 46 2.24 10.75 -2.41
C ALA A 46 1.69 11.17 -3.77
N LYS A 47 2.55 11.73 -4.63
CA LYS A 47 2.13 12.10 -5.99
C LYS A 47 1.75 10.88 -6.81
N VAL A 48 2.53 9.82 -6.73
CA VAL A 48 2.22 8.56 -7.42
C VAL A 48 0.89 8.00 -6.94
N LEU A 49 0.63 8.09 -5.65
CA LEU A 49 -0.60 7.56 -5.05
C LEU A 49 -1.80 8.47 -5.21
N GLY A 50 -1.59 9.73 -5.60
CA GLY A 50 -2.66 10.69 -5.75
C GLY A 50 -3.25 11.16 -4.42
N ILE A 51 -2.45 11.19 -3.36
CA ILE A 51 -2.91 11.64 -2.05
C ILE A 51 -2.00 12.74 -1.51
N HIS A 52 -2.46 13.44 -0.49
CA HIS A 52 -1.68 14.47 0.15
C HIS A 52 -0.54 13.84 0.96
N ARG A 53 0.61 14.51 0.98
CA ARG A 53 1.78 14.04 1.71
C ARG A 53 1.48 13.77 3.19
N ASN A 54 0.69 14.63 3.82
CA ASN A 54 0.35 14.46 5.23
C ASN A 54 -0.47 13.18 5.45
N THR A 55 -1.38 12.87 4.54
CA THR A 55 -2.16 11.63 4.59
C THR A 55 -1.24 10.42 4.46
N LEU A 56 -0.30 10.49 3.53
CA LEU A 56 0.66 9.40 3.34
C LEU A 56 1.52 9.21 4.59
N SER A 57 2.02 10.30 5.14
CA SER A 57 2.87 10.24 6.33
C SER A 57 2.16 9.57 7.50
N ARG A 58 0.87 9.92 7.70
CA ARG A 58 0.06 9.30 8.76
C ARG A 58 -0.10 7.80 8.52
N LYS A 59 -0.39 7.41 7.29
CA LYS A 59 -0.57 6.00 6.95
C LYS A 59 0.73 5.21 7.09
N ILE A 60 1.86 5.80 6.74
CA ILE A 60 3.16 5.18 6.94
C ILE A 60 3.38 4.88 8.42
N GLY A 61 3.03 5.81 9.29
CA GLY A 61 3.11 5.60 10.73
C GLY A 61 2.18 4.49 11.21
N GLU A 62 0.92 4.52 10.75
CA GLU A 62 -0.08 3.52 11.13
C GLU A 62 0.33 2.11 10.72
N TYR A 63 0.89 1.97 9.53
CA TYR A 63 1.25 0.67 8.97
C TYR A 63 2.71 0.29 9.21
N LYS A 64 3.46 1.17 9.88
CA LYS A 64 4.86 0.92 10.21
C LYS A 64 5.72 0.67 8.98
N LEU A 65 5.57 1.54 7.99
CA LEU A 65 6.27 1.42 6.71
C LEU A 65 7.48 2.35 6.59
N ASN A 66 7.99 2.85 7.69
CA ASN A 66 9.03 3.88 7.71
C ASN A 66 10.32 3.46 7.00
N ALA A 67 10.64 2.18 7.00
CA ALA A 67 11.88 1.67 6.42
C ALA A 67 11.73 1.22 4.98
N VAL A 68 10.51 1.31 4.42
CA VAL A 68 10.26 0.79 3.07
C VAL A 68 10.95 1.70 2.04
N GLY A 69 11.63 1.08 1.08
CA GLY A 69 12.31 1.78 0.02
C GLY A 69 13.64 2.39 0.41
N ARG A 70 13.99 2.38 1.68
CA ARG A 70 15.26 2.93 2.13
C ARG A 70 16.35 1.88 2.00
N ARG A 71 17.49 2.30 1.49
CA ARG A 71 18.65 1.45 1.47
C ARG A 71 19.31 1.46 2.82
N LYS A 72 19.72 0.31 3.26
CA LYS A 72 20.59 0.24 4.43
C LYS A 72 21.98 0.68 4.01
N ALA A 73 22.50 1.57 4.73
CA ALA A 73 23.85 2.06 4.45
C ALA A 73 24.87 0.96 4.66
#